data_106a35d7075e001d581913f98e418625
#
_entry.id   106a35d7075e001d581913f98e418625
#
_cell.length_a   1.000
_cell.length_b   1.000
_cell.length_c   1.000
_cell.angle_alpha   90.00
_cell.angle_beta   90.00
_cell.angle_gamma   90.00
#
_symmetry.space_group_name_H-M   'P 1'
#
loop_
_entity.id
_entity.type
_entity.pdbx_description
1 polymer ?
#
loop_
_entity_poly.entity_id
_entity_poly.type
_entity_poly.pdbx_seq_one_letter_code
_entity_poly.pdbx_strand_id
1 'polypeptide(L)'
;VVVSQLLKDQLIEARAHSQLECFEAGVTFARCEGILPAPETCHALATAFAEAERCKKEGKDDVILIHLCGHGHFDLGAYETYLRGELEHHELSDAEIAASLAQLDTPVPV
;
A
#
# COMPACT_ATOMS: atom_id res chain seq x y z
N VAL A 1 -2.28 5.80 -18.88
CA VAL A 1 -1.22 6.14 -17.90
C VAL A 1 -0.11 5.11 -18.04
N VAL A 2 1.17 5.55 -18.04
CA VAL A 2 2.34 4.68 -18.31
C VAL A 2 2.42 3.49 -17.33
N VAL A 3 2.23 3.72 -16.03
CA VAL A 3 2.29 2.67 -15.01
C VAL A 3 1.24 1.57 -15.25
N SER A 4 0.01 1.96 -15.59
CA SER A 4 -1.06 1.01 -15.91
C SER A 4 -0.74 0.19 -17.17
N GLN A 5 0.00 0.77 -18.13
CA GLN A 5 0.44 0.05 -19.32
C GLN A 5 1.54 -0.97 -18.97
N LEU A 6 2.51 -0.59 -18.12
CA LEU A 6 3.54 -1.50 -17.65
C LEU A 6 2.95 -2.73 -16.93
N LEU A 7 1.88 -2.52 -16.15
CA LEU A 7 1.16 -3.63 -15.50
C LEU A 7 0.50 -4.55 -16.53
N LYS A 8 -0.19 -3.97 -17.54
CA LYS A 8 -0.81 -4.74 -18.63
C LYS A 8 0.21 -5.55 -19.42
N ASP A 9 1.38 -4.96 -19.67
CA ASP A 9 2.49 -5.60 -20.40
C ASP A 9 3.28 -6.57 -19.51
N GLN A 10 2.84 -6.80 -18.26
CA GLN A 10 3.47 -7.71 -17.29
C GLN A 10 4.94 -7.39 -16.98
N LEU A 11 5.34 -6.13 -17.14
CA LEU A 11 6.68 -5.65 -16.81
C LEU A 11 6.81 -5.27 -15.32
N ILE A 12 5.68 -5.08 -14.64
CA ILE A 12 5.59 -4.83 -13.21
C ILE A 12 4.43 -5.65 -12.64
N GLU A 13 4.48 -5.89 -11.33
CA GLU A 13 3.39 -6.48 -10.56
C GLU A 13 2.68 -5.40 -9.73
N ALA A 14 1.42 -5.63 -9.39
CA ALA A 14 0.66 -4.79 -8.48
C ALA A 14 0.18 -5.61 -7.29
N ARG A 15 0.23 -5.01 -6.11
CA ARG A 15 -0.31 -5.58 -4.87
C ARG A 15 -1.20 -4.56 -4.18
N ALA A 16 -2.26 -5.04 -3.55
CA ALA A 16 -3.15 -4.24 -2.72
C ALA A 16 -2.97 -4.64 -1.26
N HIS A 17 -2.99 -3.65 -0.38
CA HIS A 17 -2.98 -3.83 1.06
C HIS A 17 -4.12 -3.06 1.69
N SER A 18 -4.68 -3.61 2.76
CA SER A 18 -5.69 -2.92 3.54
C SER A 18 -5.10 -1.71 4.26
N GLN A 19 -5.95 -0.76 4.62
CA GLN A 19 -5.54 0.43 5.36
C GLN A 19 -4.87 0.06 6.70
N LEU A 20 -5.39 -0.94 7.39
CA LEU A 20 -4.83 -1.40 8.67
C LEU A 20 -3.41 -1.97 8.51
N GLU A 21 -3.19 -2.81 7.49
CA GLU A 21 -1.85 -3.36 7.18
C GLU A 21 -0.85 -2.23 6.84
N CYS A 22 -1.31 -1.22 6.10
CA CYS A 22 -0.47 -0.08 5.76
C CYS A 22 -0.06 0.72 7.00
N PHE A 23 -0.99 1.05 7.89
CA PHE A 23 -0.66 1.76 9.13
C PHE A 23 0.21 0.93 10.07
N GLU A 24 -0.02 -0.39 10.17
CA GLU A 24 0.85 -1.30 10.93
C GLU A 24 2.29 -1.26 10.41
N ALA A 25 2.47 -1.37 9.09
CA ALA A 25 3.77 -1.26 8.45
C ALA A 25 4.42 0.10 8.70
N GLY A 26 3.68 1.20 8.58
CA GLY A 26 4.15 2.55 8.83
C GLY A 26 4.61 2.78 10.28
N VAL A 27 3.84 2.32 11.25
CA VAL A 27 4.20 2.41 12.68
C VAL A 27 5.42 1.55 12.98
N THR A 28 5.50 0.34 12.43
CA THR A 28 6.66 -0.53 12.57
C THR A 28 7.92 0.12 12.02
N PHE A 29 7.83 0.66 10.81
CA PHE A 29 8.94 1.37 10.18
C PHE A 29 9.39 2.59 11.00
N ALA A 30 8.45 3.41 11.48
CA ALA A 30 8.75 4.57 12.30
C ALA A 30 9.47 4.21 13.60
N ARG A 31 9.10 3.09 14.22
CA ARG A 31 9.76 2.59 15.45
C ARG A 31 11.16 2.06 15.21
N CYS A 32 11.41 1.46 14.04
CA CYS A 32 12.71 0.89 13.69
C CYS A 32 13.68 1.93 13.13
N GLU A 33 13.19 2.81 12.25
CA GLU A 33 14.02 3.72 11.46
C GLU A 33 13.94 5.19 11.93
N GLY A 34 13.02 5.53 12.81
CA GLY A 34 12.80 6.90 13.27
C GLY A 34 12.21 7.83 12.21
N ILE A 35 11.65 7.29 11.14
CA ILE A 35 11.03 8.01 10.04
C ILE A 35 9.55 7.71 10.04
N LEU A 36 8.70 8.74 10.13
CA LEU A 36 7.25 8.58 10.02
C LEU A 36 6.85 8.74 8.54
N PRO A 37 6.45 7.66 7.86
CA PRO A 37 6.07 7.69 6.45
C PRO A 37 4.67 8.28 6.26
N ALA A 38 4.37 8.82 5.07
CA ALA A 38 3.00 9.14 4.68
C ALA A 38 2.17 7.84 4.57
N PRO A 39 0.84 7.88 4.81
CA PRO A 39 -0.02 6.69 4.67
C PRO A 39 0.08 6.03 3.29
N GLU A 40 0.23 6.81 2.23
CA GLU A 40 0.41 6.31 0.86
C GLU A 40 1.73 5.53 0.72
N THR A 41 2.80 6.01 1.36
CA THR A 41 4.10 5.32 1.39
C THR A 41 4.03 3.98 2.11
N CYS A 42 3.12 3.85 3.07
CA CYS A 42 2.95 2.64 3.86
C CYS A 42 2.53 1.42 3.01
N HIS A 43 1.88 1.62 1.85
CA HIS A 43 1.61 0.54 0.89
C HIS A 43 2.91 -0.09 0.36
N ALA A 44 3.92 0.73 0.05
CA ALA A 44 5.22 0.24 -0.37
C ALA A 44 5.95 -0.50 0.77
N LEU A 45 5.82 0.01 2.01
CA LEU A 45 6.40 -0.64 3.20
C LEU A 45 5.76 -1.99 3.51
N ALA A 46 4.43 -2.10 3.44
CA ALA A 46 3.72 -3.36 3.63
C ALA A 46 4.16 -4.40 2.59
N THR A 47 4.30 -3.99 1.32
CA THR A 47 4.84 -4.85 0.26
C THR A 47 6.29 -5.25 0.54
N ALA A 48 7.14 -4.31 0.96
CA ALA A 48 8.55 -4.59 1.24
C ALA A 48 8.71 -5.59 2.40
N PHE A 49 7.89 -5.48 3.45
CA PHE A 49 7.90 -6.44 4.56
C PHE A 49 7.47 -7.84 4.10
N ALA A 50 6.43 -7.93 3.26
CA ALA A 50 6.00 -9.19 2.68
C ALA A 50 7.10 -9.83 1.81
N GLU A 51 7.83 -9.03 1.02
CA GLU A 51 8.96 -9.50 0.22
C GLU A 51 10.14 -9.94 1.09
N ALA A 52 10.46 -9.20 2.16
CA ALA A 52 11.50 -9.59 3.10
C ALA A 52 11.19 -10.94 3.78
N GLU A 53 9.94 -11.15 4.18
CA GLU A 53 9.49 -12.43 4.73
C GLU A 53 9.56 -13.56 3.68
N ARG A 54 9.23 -13.28 2.42
CA ARG A 54 9.38 -14.25 1.34
C ARG A 54 10.85 -14.63 1.14
N CYS A 55 11.76 -13.65 1.04
CA CYS A 55 13.19 -13.87 0.91
C CYS A 55 13.73 -14.72 2.06
N LYS A 56 13.34 -14.40 3.30
CA LYS A 56 13.71 -15.17 4.49
C LYS A 56 13.27 -16.63 4.40
N LYS A 57 12.03 -16.89 4.00
CA LYS A 57 11.48 -18.25 3.84
C LYS A 57 12.18 -19.03 2.74
N GLU A 58 12.59 -18.35 1.67
CA GLU A 58 13.28 -18.95 0.53
C GLU A 58 14.81 -19.02 0.71
N GLY A 59 15.35 -18.44 1.81
CA GLY A 59 16.79 -18.38 2.05
C GLY A 59 17.53 -17.51 1.05
N LYS A 60 16.91 -16.43 0.57
CA LYS A 60 17.47 -15.48 -0.40
C LYS A 60 17.97 -14.21 0.28
N ASP A 61 19.06 -13.65 -0.22
CA ASP A 61 19.67 -12.39 0.18
C ASP A 61 19.38 -11.28 -0.86
N ASP A 62 18.11 -11.12 -1.23
CA ASP A 62 17.72 -10.10 -2.20
C ASP A 62 17.78 -8.70 -1.57
N VAL A 63 18.18 -7.70 -2.34
CA VAL A 63 18.16 -6.30 -1.96
C VAL A 63 16.81 -5.69 -2.34
N ILE A 64 16.07 -5.16 -1.35
CA ILE A 64 14.77 -4.54 -1.57
C ILE A 64 14.94 -3.02 -1.54
N LEU A 65 14.73 -2.38 -2.69
CA LEU A 65 14.71 -0.91 -2.80
C LEU A 65 13.28 -0.39 -2.58
N ILE A 66 13.11 0.45 -1.57
CA ILE A 66 11.82 1.08 -1.24
C ILE A 66 11.86 2.55 -1.63
N HIS A 67 10.86 3.01 -2.39
CA HIS A 67 10.67 4.42 -2.68
C HIS A 67 9.74 5.05 -1.64
N LEU A 68 10.29 5.90 -0.76
CA LEU A 68 9.52 6.68 0.20
C LEU A 68 9.08 7.99 -0.45
N CYS A 69 7.82 8.09 -0.85
CA CYS A 69 7.28 9.22 -1.60
C CYS A 69 6.75 10.37 -0.74
N GLY A 70 6.70 10.21 0.60
CA GLY A 70 6.23 11.25 1.50
C GLY A 70 6.45 10.93 2.98
N HIS A 71 6.41 11.98 3.80
CA HIS A 71 6.45 11.90 5.26
C HIS A 71 5.06 12.06 5.85
N GLY A 72 4.82 11.46 7.03
CA GLY A 72 3.54 11.45 7.72
C GLY A 72 3.30 12.59 8.70
N HIS A 73 4.09 13.67 8.66
CA HIS A 73 3.97 14.75 9.65
C HIS A 73 2.64 15.51 9.55
N PHE A 74 2.00 15.51 8.40
CA PHE A 74 0.65 16.08 8.22
C PHE A 74 -0.47 15.08 8.50
N ASP A 75 -0.14 13.79 8.70
CA ASP A 75 -1.08 12.68 8.82
C ASP A 75 -1.16 12.15 10.26
N LEU A 76 -0.65 12.91 11.24
CA LEU A 76 -0.62 12.50 12.64
C LEU A 76 -2.01 12.15 13.19
N GLY A 77 -3.06 12.85 12.74
CA GLY A 77 -4.44 12.53 13.12
C GLY A 77 -4.87 11.14 12.66
N ALA A 78 -4.48 10.72 11.45
CA ALA A 78 -4.78 9.39 10.95
C ALA A 78 -4.02 8.30 11.71
N TYR A 79 -2.74 8.56 12.03
CA TYR A 79 -1.97 7.67 12.90
C TYR A 79 -2.54 7.58 14.31
N GLU A 80 -3.02 8.69 14.88
CA GLU A 80 -3.69 8.70 16.18
C GLU A 80 -4.96 7.83 16.16
N THR A 81 -5.80 7.99 15.13
CA THR A 81 -7.01 7.17 14.94
C THR A 81 -6.66 5.68 14.85
N TYR A 82 -5.62 5.33 14.09
CA TYR A 82 -5.13 3.96 14.01
C TYR A 82 -4.66 3.43 15.37
N LEU A 83 -3.84 4.19 16.11
CA LEU A 83 -3.29 3.77 17.40
C LEU A 83 -4.36 3.63 18.49
N ARG A 84 -5.48 4.36 18.37
CA ARG A 84 -6.66 4.21 19.24
C ARG A 84 -7.54 3.03 18.87
N GLY A 85 -7.27 2.35 17.74
CA GLY A 85 -8.11 1.28 17.22
C GLY A 85 -9.45 1.74 16.67
N GLU A 86 -9.55 3.01 16.29
CA GLU A 86 -10.75 3.66 15.76
C GLU A 86 -10.78 3.68 14.22
N LEU A 87 -9.73 3.17 13.58
CA LEU A 87 -9.66 3.10 12.12
C LEU A 87 -10.51 1.93 11.63
N GLU A 88 -11.57 2.25 10.88
CA GLU A 88 -12.47 1.25 10.34
C GLU A 88 -11.84 0.53 9.13
N HIS A 89 -12.03 -0.78 9.09
CA HIS A 89 -11.67 -1.57 7.90
C HIS A 89 -12.79 -1.38 6.85
N HIS A 90 -12.48 -0.65 5.79
CA HIS A 90 -13.39 -0.47 4.67
C HIS A 90 -12.88 -1.21 3.45
N GLU A 91 -13.57 -2.28 3.06
CA GLU A 91 -13.38 -2.95 1.79
C GLU A 91 -14.52 -2.56 0.85
N LEU A 92 -14.17 -2.16 -0.36
CA LEU A 92 -15.17 -1.95 -1.41
C LEU A 92 -15.75 -3.29 -1.82
N SER A 93 -17.07 -3.42 -1.75
CA SER A 93 -17.76 -4.58 -2.28
C SER A 93 -17.72 -4.60 -3.82
N ASP A 94 -17.81 -5.80 -4.41
CA ASP A 94 -17.86 -5.93 -5.87
C ASP A 94 -19.00 -5.10 -6.49
N ALA A 95 -20.11 -4.93 -5.75
CA ALA A 95 -21.24 -4.10 -6.20
C ALA A 95 -20.89 -2.60 -6.25
N GLU A 96 -20.13 -2.09 -5.28
CA GLU A 96 -19.66 -0.69 -5.27
C GLU A 96 -18.62 -0.44 -6.38
N ILE A 97 -17.74 -1.42 -6.60
CA ILE A 97 -16.77 -1.38 -7.70
C ILE A 97 -17.52 -1.34 -9.04
N ALA A 98 -18.48 -2.24 -9.25
CA ALA A 98 -19.28 -2.29 -10.48
C ALA A 98 -20.08 -1.01 -10.69
N ALA A 99 -20.68 -0.43 -9.65
CA ALA A 99 -21.40 0.83 -9.71
C ALA A 99 -20.48 2.01 -10.06
N SER A 100 -19.25 2.03 -9.52
CA SER A 100 -18.26 3.06 -9.84
C SER A 100 -17.76 2.93 -11.29
N LEU A 101 -17.52 1.72 -11.76
CA LEU A 101 -17.10 1.47 -13.15
C LEU A 101 -18.20 1.82 -14.15
N ALA A 102 -19.47 1.62 -13.81
CA ALA A 102 -20.60 1.97 -14.67
C ALA A 102 -20.76 3.48 -14.89
N GLN A 103 -20.15 4.32 -14.04
CA GLN A 103 -20.15 5.77 -14.18
C GLN A 103 -19.04 6.31 -15.09
N LEU A 104 -18.12 5.45 -15.55
CA LEU A 104 -17.07 5.85 -16.48
C LEU A 104 -17.64 5.95 -17.90
N ASP A 105 -17.62 7.16 -18.47
CA ASP A 105 -18.08 7.43 -19.85
C ASP A 105 -17.15 6.85 -20.94
N THR A 106 -15.99 6.35 -20.57
CA THR A 106 -15.01 5.77 -21.48
C THR A 106 -14.89 4.26 -21.27
N PRO A 107 -15.02 3.44 -22.34
CA PRO A 107 -14.76 2.02 -22.21
C PRO A 107 -13.32 1.80 -21.75
N VAL A 108 -13.14 1.13 -20.62
CA VAL A 108 -11.82 0.69 -20.17
C VAL A 108 -11.34 -0.34 -21.18
N PRO A 109 -10.25 -0.11 -21.91
CA PRO A 109 -9.72 -1.13 -22.83
C PRO A 109 -9.35 -2.36 -22.00
N VAL A 110 -9.93 -3.47 -22.34
CA VAL A 110 -9.68 -4.78 -21.72
C VAL A 110 -8.33 -5.30 -22.19
#